data_5d594e0c79e43a90218363d628f2ab38
#
_entry.id   5d594e0c79e43a90218363d628f2ab38
#
_cell.length_a   1.000
_cell.length_b   1.000
_cell.length_c   1.000
_cell.angle_alpha   90.00
_cell.angle_beta   90.00
_cell.angle_gamma   90.00
#
_symmetry.space_group_name_H-M   'P 1'
#
loop_
_entity.id
_entity.type
_entity.pdbx_description
1 polymer ?
#
loop_
_entity_poly.entity_id
_entity_poly.type
_entity_poly.pdbx_seq_one_letter_code
_entity_poly.pdbx_strand_id
1 'polypeptide(L)'
;CTRTLKISTTKLNTELAYLAGVFDGEGSMGVWSKGKKKSPAFRLQIEMGDGDTVMRFLNYFKVGSVSVRLPKEANHKMMYHWRVNLDAAKTVAREMLPYLSKRRQQQFHKAA
;
A
#
# COMPACT_ATOMS: atom_id res chain seq x y z
N CYS A 1 23.99 14.92 16.62
CA CYS A 1 22.89 14.01 16.92
C CYS A 1 21.79 14.01 15.87
N THR A 2 21.34 15.19 15.48
CA THR A 2 20.27 15.30 14.49
C THR A 2 20.69 14.70 13.14
N ARG A 3 21.95 14.91 12.78
CA ARG A 3 22.46 14.38 11.51
C ARG A 3 22.53 12.87 11.50
N THR A 4 22.90 12.27 12.63
CA THR A 4 22.96 10.82 12.74
C THR A 4 21.57 10.21 12.58
N LEU A 5 20.59 10.82 13.22
CA LEU A 5 19.19 10.39 13.08
C LEU A 5 18.71 10.53 11.64
N LYS A 6 19.11 11.62 10.96
CA LYS A 6 18.76 11.81 9.56
C LYS A 6 19.31 10.72 8.66
N ILE A 7 20.54 10.28 8.91
CA ILE A 7 21.13 9.21 8.10
C ILE A 7 20.38 7.91 8.27
N SER A 8 20.08 7.52 9.51
CA SER A 8 19.29 6.33 9.76
C SER A 8 17.90 6.44 9.18
N THR A 9 17.27 7.60 9.35
CA THR A 9 15.93 7.85 8.82
C THR A 9 15.94 7.82 7.30
N THR A 10 16.99 8.36 6.68
CA THR A 10 17.11 8.35 5.23
C THR A 10 17.15 6.93 4.69
N LYS A 11 17.87 6.03 5.37
CA LYS A 11 17.96 4.65 4.93
C LYS A 11 16.61 3.95 5.00
N LEU A 12 15.86 4.16 6.09
CA LEU A 12 14.50 3.63 6.21
C LEU A 12 13.57 4.29 5.20
N ASN A 13 13.74 5.60 5.02
CA ASN A 13 12.89 6.35 4.11
C ASN A 13 13.12 5.98 2.66
N THR A 14 14.31 5.46 2.31
CA THR A 14 14.58 5.02 0.94
C THR A 14 13.65 3.86 0.56
N GLU A 15 13.52 2.88 1.43
CA GLU A 15 12.59 1.78 1.17
C GLU A 15 11.15 2.28 1.17
N LEU A 16 10.79 3.08 2.15
CA LEU A 16 9.45 3.64 2.24
C LEU A 16 9.12 4.49 1.01
N ALA A 17 10.06 5.33 0.57
CA ALA A 17 9.85 6.16 -0.61
C ALA A 17 9.67 5.32 -1.87
N TYR A 18 10.43 4.24 -2.00
CA TYR A 18 10.28 3.32 -3.11
C TYR A 18 8.88 2.69 -3.12
N LEU A 19 8.45 2.17 -1.98
CA LEU A 19 7.14 1.54 -1.87
C LEU A 19 6.02 2.54 -2.12
N ALA A 20 6.16 3.75 -1.59
CA ALA A 20 5.17 4.80 -1.84
C ALA A 20 5.08 5.15 -3.32
N GLY A 21 6.21 5.18 -4.01
CA GLY A 21 6.23 5.43 -5.46
C GLY A 21 5.54 4.33 -6.24
N VAL A 22 5.78 3.07 -5.87
CA VAL A 22 5.09 1.94 -6.48
C VAL A 22 3.59 2.04 -6.21
N PHE A 23 3.22 2.33 -4.97
CA PHE A 23 1.82 2.48 -4.61
C PHE A 23 1.17 3.63 -5.38
N ASP A 24 1.89 4.72 -5.56
CA ASP A 24 1.37 5.88 -6.27
C ASP A 24 0.93 5.51 -7.69
N GLY A 25 1.69 4.64 -8.35
CA GLY A 25 1.39 4.21 -9.71
C GLY A 25 0.46 3.01 -9.81
N GLU A 26 0.61 2.04 -8.93
CA GLU A 26 -0.05 0.74 -9.05
C GLU A 26 -1.09 0.47 -7.97
N GLY A 27 -1.13 1.28 -6.91
CA GLY A 27 -1.99 1.00 -5.78
C GLY A 27 -3.38 1.57 -5.90
N SER A 28 -4.24 1.18 -4.97
CA SER A 28 -5.58 1.73 -4.80
C SER A 28 -5.81 2.02 -3.33
N MET A 29 -6.48 3.12 -3.06
CA MET A 29 -6.91 3.41 -1.70
C MET A 29 -8.31 4.01 -1.75
N GLY A 30 -9.09 3.74 -0.72
CA GLY A 30 -10.43 4.26 -0.66
C GLY A 30 -11.23 3.59 0.42
N VAL A 31 -12.52 3.81 0.37
CA VAL A 31 -13.45 3.25 1.33
C VAL A 31 -14.33 2.25 0.61
N TRP A 32 -14.37 1.05 1.11
CA TRP A 32 -15.24 0.00 0.58
C TRP A 32 -16.21 -0.44 1.65
N SER A 33 -17.45 -0.72 1.25
CA SER A 33 -18.42 -1.35 2.12
C SER A 33 -18.94 -2.59 1.44
N LYS A 34 -19.09 -3.66 2.23
CA LYS A 34 -19.70 -4.89 1.74
C LYS A 34 -21.12 -4.97 2.27
N GLY A 35 -22.08 -4.78 1.38
CA GLY A 35 -23.48 -4.87 1.74
C GLY A 35 -23.99 -3.65 2.45
N LYS A 36 -25.31 -3.60 2.59
CA LYS A 36 -26.02 -2.40 3.07
C LYS A 36 -25.85 -2.15 4.56
N LYS A 37 -25.47 -3.16 5.32
CA LYS A 37 -25.42 -3.05 6.78
C LYS A 37 -24.04 -2.89 7.37
N LYS A 38 -22.99 -2.92 6.54
CA LYS A 38 -21.61 -2.78 7.04
C LYS A 38 -21.09 -1.38 6.84
N SER A 39 -20.44 -0.87 7.86
CA SER A 39 -19.79 0.44 7.78
C SER A 39 -18.70 0.42 6.73
N PRO A 40 -18.54 1.51 5.99
CA PRO A 40 -17.42 1.63 5.05
C PRO A 40 -16.09 1.48 5.77
N ALA A 41 -15.16 0.76 5.14
CA ALA A 41 -13.85 0.52 5.72
C ALA A 41 -12.77 1.07 4.78
N PHE A 42 -11.85 1.82 5.35
CA PHE A 42 -10.71 2.31 4.59
C PHE A 42 -9.80 1.13 4.24
N ARG A 43 -9.30 1.12 3.02
CA ARG A 43 -8.49 0.01 2.51
C ARG A 43 -7.41 0.53 1.58
N LEU A 44 -6.24 -0.09 1.69
CA LEU A 44 -5.18 0.04 0.70
C LEU A 44 -4.97 -1.30 0.04
N GLN A 45 -4.65 -1.30 -1.25
CA GLN A 45 -4.31 -2.54 -1.94
C GLN A 45 -3.42 -2.26 -3.13
N ILE A 46 -2.67 -3.28 -3.50
CA ILE A 46 -1.83 -3.25 -4.69
C ILE A 46 -1.88 -4.64 -5.31
N GLU A 47 -1.98 -4.70 -6.63
CA GLU A 47 -1.98 -5.97 -7.35
C GLU A 47 -1.01 -5.86 -8.51
N MET A 48 -0.06 -6.77 -8.56
CA MET A 48 0.99 -6.76 -9.58
C MET A 48 1.40 -8.18 -9.94
N GLY A 49 1.94 -8.34 -11.14
CA GLY A 49 2.56 -9.59 -11.54
C GLY A 49 3.91 -9.83 -10.88
N ASP A 50 4.54 -8.77 -10.36
CA ASP A 50 5.82 -8.86 -9.67
C ASP A 50 5.61 -9.16 -8.19
N GLY A 51 5.64 -10.46 -7.84
CA GLY A 51 5.41 -10.89 -6.48
C GLY A 51 6.47 -10.40 -5.50
N ASP A 52 7.70 -10.25 -5.95
CA ASP A 52 8.77 -9.75 -5.08
C ASP A 52 8.47 -8.34 -4.60
N THR A 53 8.00 -7.48 -5.50
CA THR A 53 7.63 -6.11 -5.12
C THR A 53 6.45 -6.11 -4.16
N VAL A 54 5.44 -6.94 -4.43
CA VAL A 54 4.29 -7.04 -3.54
C VAL A 54 4.71 -7.50 -2.15
N MET A 55 5.61 -8.50 -2.08
CA MET A 55 6.10 -8.98 -0.79
C MET A 55 6.91 -7.93 -0.04
N ARG A 56 7.53 -6.98 -0.73
CA ARG A 56 8.23 -5.88 -0.05
C ARG A 56 7.29 -5.03 0.79
N PHE A 57 6.05 -4.84 0.33
CA PHE A 57 5.05 -4.13 1.13
C PHE A 57 4.76 -4.87 2.42
N LEU A 58 4.53 -6.17 2.34
CA LEU A 58 4.27 -6.96 3.53
C LEU A 58 5.47 -6.97 4.47
N ASN A 59 6.67 -7.15 3.92
CA ASN A 59 7.88 -7.22 4.72
C ASN A 59 8.21 -5.90 5.42
N TYR A 60 7.95 -4.78 4.77
CA TYR A 60 8.26 -3.48 5.35
C TYR A 60 7.22 -3.07 6.40
N PHE A 61 5.95 -3.12 6.03
CA PHE A 61 4.88 -2.65 6.92
C PHE A 61 4.44 -3.69 7.93
N LYS A 62 4.65 -4.96 7.64
CA LYS A 62 4.32 -6.10 8.53
C LYS A 62 2.85 -6.16 8.90
N VAL A 63 2.00 -5.66 8.04
CA VAL A 63 0.55 -5.73 8.21
C VAL A 63 -0.08 -6.07 6.87
N GLY A 64 -1.33 -6.53 6.92
CA GLY A 64 -2.07 -6.88 5.72
C GLY A 64 -1.87 -8.33 5.34
N SER A 65 -2.43 -8.69 4.20
CA SER A 65 -2.35 -10.05 3.69
C SER A 65 -1.99 -10.04 2.22
N VAL A 66 -1.30 -11.10 1.80
CA VAL A 66 -0.96 -11.28 0.38
C VAL A 66 -1.70 -12.51 -0.11
N SER A 67 -2.34 -12.38 -1.26
CA SER A 67 -2.97 -13.51 -1.94
C SER A 67 -2.46 -13.57 -3.37
N VAL A 68 -2.61 -14.73 -3.98
CA VAL A 68 -2.20 -14.95 -5.35
C VAL A 68 -3.43 -15.31 -6.15
N ARG A 69 -3.63 -14.61 -7.26
CA ARG A 69 -4.71 -14.91 -8.18
C ARG A 69 -4.14 -15.62 -9.39
N LEU A 70 -4.59 -16.85 -9.61
CA LEU A 70 -4.18 -17.62 -10.77
C LEU A 70 -4.89 -17.12 -12.01
N PRO A 71 -4.24 -17.15 -13.17
CA PRO A 71 -4.89 -16.70 -14.40
C PRO A 71 -5.98 -17.67 -14.83
N LYS A 72 -7.07 -17.12 -15.36
CA LYS A 72 -8.14 -17.93 -15.92
C LYS A 72 -7.76 -18.53 -17.26
N GLU A 73 -6.87 -17.88 -17.97
CA GLU A 73 -6.39 -18.31 -19.27
C GLU A 73 -4.89 -18.50 -19.23
N ALA A 74 -4.41 -19.45 -20.04
CA ALA A 74 -3.00 -19.87 -20.00
C ALA A 74 -2.02 -18.73 -20.33
N ASN A 75 -2.45 -17.74 -21.09
CA ASN A 75 -1.58 -16.63 -21.48
C ASN A 75 -1.60 -15.45 -20.52
N HIS A 76 -2.37 -15.53 -19.44
CA HIS A 76 -2.41 -14.49 -18.43
C HIS A 76 -1.40 -14.79 -17.32
N LYS A 77 -0.88 -13.73 -16.70
CA LYS A 77 0.10 -13.88 -15.62
C LYS A 77 -0.59 -14.06 -14.28
N MET A 78 0.12 -14.74 -13.37
CA MET A 78 -0.29 -14.75 -11.98
C MET A 78 -0.20 -13.35 -11.44
N MET A 79 -1.20 -12.96 -10.62
CA MET A 79 -1.22 -11.65 -9.99
C MET A 79 -1.10 -11.82 -8.47
N TYR A 80 -0.25 -11.02 -7.87
CA TYR A 80 -0.04 -10.99 -6.43
C TYR A 80 -0.76 -9.77 -5.88
N HIS A 81 -1.47 -9.96 -4.78
CA HIS A 81 -2.35 -8.94 -4.23
C HIS A 81 -2.06 -8.76 -2.74
N TRP A 82 -1.63 -7.55 -2.36
CA TRP A 82 -1.47 -7.17 -0.96
C TRP A 82 -2.59 -6.22 -0.60
N ARG A 83 -3.20 -6.46 0.55
CA ARG A 83 -4.33 -5.67 0.99
C ARG A 83 -4.26 -5.45 2.49
N VAL A 84 -4.58 -4.22 2.91
CA VAL A 84 -4.61 -3.86 4.31
C VAL A 84 -5.85 -3.02 4.55
N ASN A 85 -6.50 -3.23 5.69
CA ASN A 85 -7.80 -2.62 5.98
C ASN A 85 -7.77 -1.86 7.29
N LEU A 86 -8.74 -0.97 7.46
CA LEU A 86 -9.07 -0.31 8.73
C LEU A 86 -7.90 0.53 9.26
N ASP A 87 -7.67 0.48 10.57
CA ASP A 87 -6.66 1.31 11.21
C ASP A 87 -5.25 1.03 10.71
N ALA A 88 -4.95 -0.22 10.42
CA ALA A 88 -3.65 -0.58 9.85
C ALA A 88 -3.45 0.08 8.49
N ALA A 89 -4.50 0.14 7.67
CA ALA A 89 -4.43 0.82 6.38
C ALA A 89 -4.18 2.32 6.55
N LYS A 90 -4.83 2.94 7.52
CA LYS A 90 -4.61 4.37 7.79
C LYS A 90 -3.19 4.63 8.25
N THR A 91 -2.64 3.77 9.08
CA THR A 91 -1.26 3.89 9.55
C THR A 91 -0.28 3.79 8.39
N VAL A 92 -0.45 2.79 7.52
CA VAL A 92 0.41 2.61 6.36
C VAL A 92 0.31 3.83 5.42
N ALA A 93 -0.92 4.30 5.18
CA ALA A 93 -1.13 5.45 4.32
C ALA A 93 -0.44 6.70 4.87
N ARG A 94 -0.52 6.92 6.17
CA ARG A 94 0.14 8.07 6.80
C ARG A 94 1.65 8.00 6.65
N GLU A 95 2.22 6.81 6.77
CA GLU A 95 3.66 6.65 6.59
C GLU A 95 4.09 6.96 5.16
N MET A 96 3.29 6.57 4.18
CA MET A 96 3.60 6.83 2.77
C MET A 96 3.27 8.25 2.34
N LEU A 97 2.40 8.93 3.08
CA LEU A 97 1.79 10.18 2.64
C LEU A 97 2.80 11.24 2.14
N PRO A 98 3.92 11.50 2.85
CA PRO A 98 4.86 12.52 2.39
C PRO A 98 5.50 12.21 1.03
N TYR A 99 5.47 10.96 0.61
CA TYR A 99 6.09 10.51 -0.64
C TYR A 99 5.09 10.31 -1.77
N LEU A 100 3.80 10.45 -1.48
CA LEU A 100 2.76 10.26 -2.48
C LEU A 100 2.53 11.54 -3.28
N SER A 101 1.99 11.39 -4.48
CA SER A 101 1.59 12.54 -5.28
C SER A 101 0.47 13.32 -4.59
N LYS A 102 0.29 14.57 -5.00
CA LYS A 102 -0.78 15.39 -4.43
C LYS A 102 -2.15 14.74 -4.64
N ARG A 103 -2.34 14.09 -5.76
CA ARG A 103 -3.58 13.38 -6.06
C ARG A 103 -3.86 12.30 -5.00
N ARG A 104 -2.83 11.53 -4.65
CA ARG A 104 -2.97 10.48 -3.64
C ARG A 104 -3.16 11.06 -2.25
N GLN A 105 -2.45 12.14 -1.94
CA GLN A 105 -2.63 12.81 -0.65
C GLN A 105 -4.07 13.29 -0.47
N GLN A 106 -4.62 13.90 -1.51
CA GLN A 106 -6.00 14.35 -1.48
C GLN A 106 -6.97 13.18 -1.36
N GLN A 107 -6.68 12.09 -2.07
CA GLN A 107 -7.49 10.88 -1.99
C GLN A 107 -7.52 10.33 -0.56
N PHE A 108 -6.38 10.32 0.11
CA PHE A 108 -6.31 9.87 1.50
C PHE A 108 -7.15 10.75 2.42
N HIS A 109 -6.98 12.07 2.32
CA HIS A 109 -7.71 13.00 3.18
C HIS A 109 -9.22 12.92 2.96
N LYS A 110 -9.64 12.65 1.75
CA LYS A 110 -11.05 12.53 1.44
C LYS A 110 -11.63 11.21 1.95
N ALA A 111 -10.87 10.12 1.86
CA ALA A 111 -11.36 8.79 2.21
C ALA A 111 -11.18 8.44 3.69
N ALA A 112 -10.10 8.93 4.28
CA ALA A 112 -9.82 8.70 5.68
C ALA A 112 -10.45 9.76 6.56
#